data_4d50d3be3128c2c9cf93c1d86bb9a15d
#
_entry.id   4d50d3be3128c2c9cf93c1d86bb9a15d
#
_cell.length_a   1.000
_cell.length_b   1.000
_cell.length_c   1.000
_cell.angle_alpha   90.00
_cell.angle_beta   90.00
_cell.angle_gamma   90.00
#
_symmetry.space_group_name_H-M   'P 1'
#
loop_
_entity.id
_entity.type
_entity.pdbx_description
1 polymer ?
#
loop_
_entity_poly.entity_id
_entity_poly.type
_entity_poly.pdbx_seq_one_letter_code
_entity_poly.pdbx_strand_id
1 'polypeptide(L)'
;MAKSNPSLPPYPPPEPEYPFQYIAADYFTFRGKDYCVVVDRFSHWPEIFMSQQGGSKRFVSCLRSMFSTFGVSEEISTDGASVFKGGLTQSFLRDWGVKHRLSSVANAHSNCRAEIAVKQAKRLLTDNIDDSGQLDRDAFHRALLSYRNTPDQFTKVSPAKLVFGREVRDGVPMIPGKYSPHEAWKEALDAREKAVAKRQVLGHEKWTEHIYQIYQL
;
A
#
# COMPACT_ATOMS: atom_id res chain seq x y z
N MET A 1 -2.87 51.56 9.88
CA MET A 1 -2.82 50.08 9.99
C MET A 1 -2.56 49.52 8.60
N ALA A 2 -1.39 48.97 8.35
CA ALA A 2 -1.05 48.33 7.07
C ALA A 2 -1.86 47.06 6.92
N LYS A 3 -2.63 46.91 5.83
CA LYS A 3 -3.29 45.66 5.47
C LYS A 3 -2.19 44.61 5.19
N SER A 4 -2.18 43.52 5.96
CA SER A 4 -1.30 42.38 5.67
C SER A 4 -1.63 41.88 4.25
N ASN A 5 -0.61 41.73 3.41
CA ASN A 5 -0.78 41.12 2.11
C ASN A 5 -1.42 39.73 2.30
N PRO A 6 -2.42 39.35 1.48
CA PRO A 6 -2.94 37.99 1.51
C PRO A 6 -1.77 37.03 1.28
N SER A 7 -1.63 36.06 2.15
CA SER A 7 -0.65 34.99 1.96
C SER A 7 -0.90 34.33 0.62
N LEU A 8 0.14 34.17 -0.19
CA LEU A 8 0.07 33.37 -1.42
C LEU A 8 -0.56 32.02 -1.12
N PRO A 9 -1.48 31.52 -1.97
CA PRO A 9 -2.02 30.19 -1.76
C PRO A 9 -0.87 29.19 -1.72
N PRO A 10 -0.91 28.23 -0.76
CA PRO A 10 0.16 27.24 -0.63
C PRO A 10 0.29 26.45 -1.92
N TYR A 11 1.53 26.24 -2.34
CA TYR A 11 1.83 25.44 -3.53
C TYR A 11 1.20 24.04 -3.38
N PRO A 12 0.40 23.56 -4.34
CA PRO A 12 -0.18 22.23 -4.24
C PRO A 12 0.94 21.20 -4.11
N PRO A 13 0.75 20.14 -3.31
CA PRO A 13 1.73 19.07 -3.23
C PRO A 13 1.90 18.42 -4.61
N PRO A 14 3.11 17.97 -4.98
CA PRO A 14 3.35 17.33 -6.27
C PRO A 14 2.44 16.12 -6.46
N GLU A 15 1.94 15.94 -7.68
CA GLU A 15 1.17 14.75 -8.04
C GLU A 15 2.11 13.55 -8.20
N PRO A 16 1.73 12.37 -7.70
CA PRO A 16 2.53 11.17 -7.87
C PRO A 16 2.45 10.64 -9.31
N GLU A 17 3.53 10.05 -9.79
CA GLU A 17 3.65 9.48 -11.15
C GLU A 17 3.38 7.98 -11.17
N TYR A 18 3.55 7.29 -10.02
CA TYR A 18 3.37 5.84 -9.89
C TYR A 18 2.89 5.44 -8.48
N PRO A 19 2.33 4.22 -8.33
CA PRO A 19 1.83 3.76 -7.04
C PRO A 19 2.91 3.74 -5.95
N PHE A 20 2.54 4.18 -4.76
CA PHE A 20 3.36 4.26 -3.54
C PHE A 20 4.57 5.21 -3.62
N GLN A 21 4.69 6.04 -4.66
CA GLN A 21 5.69 7.10 -4.68
C GLN A 21 5.48 8.07 -3.51
N TYR A 22 4.26 8.58 -3.35
CA TYR A 22 3.87 9.45 -2.25
C TYR A 22 2.72 8.85 -1.47
N ILE A 23 2.90 8.74 -0.17
CA ILE A 23 1.88 8.22 0.74
C ILE A 23 1.45 9.29 1.74
N ALA A 24 0.26 9.10 2.30
CA ALA A 24 -0.23 9.92 3.39
C ALA A 24 -0.66 9.02 4.55
N ALA A 25 -0.41 9.44 5.79
CA ALA A 25 -0.78 8.67 6.97
C ALA A 25 -1.47 9.52 8.03
N ASP A 26 -2.36 8.87 8.76
CA ASP A 26 -3.07 9.47 9.88
C ASP A 26 -3.43 8.41 10.92
N TYR A 27 -3.65 8.87 12.16
CA TYR A 27 -4.14 8.06 13.26
C TYR A 27 -5.57 8.46 13.63
N PHE A 28 -6.37 7.48 13.99
CA PHE A 28 -7.69 7.74 14.53
C PHE A 28 -8.08 6.69 15.56
N THR A 29 -8.93 7.09 16.51
CA THR A 29 -9.52 6.18 17.48
C THR A 29 -10.93 5.81 17.05
N PHE A 30 -11.24 4.52 17.11
CA PHE A 30 -12.57 3.99 16.88
C PHE A 30 -12.92 2.96 17.95
N ARG A 31 -14.00 3.21 18.70
CA ARG A 31 -14.47 2.37 19.82
C ARG A 31 -13.36 2.01 20.82
N GLY A 32 -12.57 3.01 21.24
CA GLY A 32 -11.49 2.84 22.20
C GLY A 32 -10.26 2.09 21.71
N LYS A 33 -10.19 1.81 20.41
CA LYS A 33 -9.01 1.21 19.76
C LYS A 33 -8.39 2.18 18.77
N ASP A 34 -7.07 2.24 18.73
CA ASP A 34 -6.34 3.11 17.81
C ASP A 34 -6.06 2.39 16.50
N TYR A 35 -6.19 3.12 15.43
CA TYR A 35 -5.91 2.67 14.06
C TYR A 35 -4.96 3.65 13.39
N CYS A 36 -4.05 3.10 12.61
CA CYS A 36 -3.24 3.86 11.66
C CYS A 36 -3.75 3.56 10.25
N VAL A 37 -4.06 4.58 9.50
CA VAL A 37 -4.32 4.46 8.07
C VAL A 37 -3.14 5.04 7.31
N VAL A 38 -2.69 4.33 6.29
CA VAL A 38 -1.72 4.81 5.32
C VAL A 38 -2.35 4.64 3.95
N VAL A 39 -2.35 5.68 3.14
CA VAL A 39 -2.97 5.67 1.82
C VAL A 39 -1.96 6.08 0.76
N ASP A 40 -1.92 5.33 -0.33
CA ASP A 40 -1.21 5.73 -1.52
C ASP A 40 -1.91 6.90 -2.22
N ARG A 41 -1.15 7.93 -2.54
CA ARG A 41 -1.71 9.14 -3.16
C ARG A 41 -2.02 8.98 -4.64
N PHE A 42 -1.38 8.02 -5.31
CA PHE A 42 -1.62 7.71 -6.72
C PHE A 42 -2.87 6.86 -6.91
N SER A 43 -2.90 5.69 -6.28
CA SER A 43 -3.96 4.70 -6.49
C SER A 43 -5.14 4.85 -5.52
N HIS A 44 -4.98 5.62 -4.45
CA HIS A 44 -5.89 5.68 -3.29
C HIS A 44 -6.03 4.33 -2.55
N TRP A 45 -5.07 3.44 -2.71
CA TRP A 45 -5.00 2.18 -1.98
C TRP A 45 -4.79 2.43 -0.50
N PRO A 46 -5.71 1.99 0.38
CA PRO A 46 -5.56 2.15 1.82
C PRO A 46 -4.95 0.91 2.46
N GLU A 47 -4.03 1.12 3.40
CA GLU A 47 -3.63 0.16 4.41
C GLU A 47 -4.16 0.61 5.77
N ILE A 48 -4.85 -0.28 6.48
CA ILE A 48 -5.47 0.01 7.77
C ILE A 48 -4.91 -0.95 8.80
N PHE A 49 -4.16 -0.40 9.74
CA PHE A 49 -3.51 -1.16 10.80
C PHE A 49 -4.20 -0.91 12.12
N MET A 50 -4.67 -1.97 12.77
CA MET A 50 -5.14 -1.90 14.14
C MET A 50 -3.94 -1.78 15.07
N SER A 51 -3.96 -0.79 15.96
CA SER A 51 -2.96 -0.60 16.99
C SER A 51 -3.53 -0.99 18.36
N GLN A 52 -2.91 -1.93 19.04
CA GLN A 52 -3.25 -2.23 20.43
C GLN A 52 -2.61 -1.22 21.40
N GLN A 53 -1.49 -0.67 21.02
CA GLN A 53 -0.78 0.42 21.67
C GLN A 53 -0.23 1.31 20.57
N GLY A 54 -0.77 2.52 20.44
CA GLY A 54 -0.32 3.52 19.50
C GLY A 54 1.14 3.93 19.74
N GLY A 55 1.62 4.87 18.94
CA GLY A 55 2.93 5.47 19.09
C GLY A 55 3.92 5.12 17.99
N SER A 56 5.08 5.76 18.05
CA SER A 56 6.09 5.73 16.98
C SER A 56 6.60 4.33 16.66
N LYS A 57 6.73 3.43 17.66
CA LYS A 57 7.16 2.04 17.41
C LYS A 57 6.20 1.29 16.50
N ARG A 58 4.89 1.44 16.75
CA ARG A 58 3.86 0.79 15.94
C ARG A 58 3.79 1.39 14.54
N PHE A 59 3.87 2.71 14.43
CA PHE A 59 3.88 3.39 13.14
C PHE A 59 5.06 2.93 12.27
N VAL A 60 6.26 2.91 12.82
CA VAL A 60 7.45 2.39 12.12
C VAL A 60 7.27 0.93 11.71
N SER A 61 6.64 0.09 12.54
CA SER A 61 6.33 -1.31 12.17
C SER A 61 5.35 -1.38 11.00
N CYS A 62 4.32 -0.53 10.96
CA CYS A 62 3.38 -0.45 9.83
C CYS A 62 4.10 -0.04 8.54
N LEU A 63 4.96 0.98 8.61
CA LEU A 63 5.74 1.42 7.45
C LEU A 63 6.69 0.34 6.94
N ARG A 64 7.38 -0.38 7.84
CA ARG A 64 8.23 -1.51 7.43
C ARG A 64 7.45 -2.58 6.67
N SER A 65 6.28 -2.95 7.16
CA SER A 65 5.40 -3.91 6.49
C SER A 65 4.99 -3.42 5.10
N MET A 66 4.60 -2.16 4.99
CA MET A 66 4.25 -1.57 3.69
C MET A 66 5.43 -1.52 2.74
N PHE A 67 6.58 -1.02 3.19
CA PHE A 67 7.76 -0.88 2.35
C PHE A 67 8.30 -2.23 1.88
N SER A 68 8.17 -3.29 2.69
CA SER A 68 8.53 -4.65 2.26
C SER A 68 7.56 -5.24 1.23
N THR A 69 6.33 -4.72 1.13
CA THR A 69 5.31 -5.21 0.22
C THR A 69 5.26 -4.41 -1.08
N PHE A 70 5.33 -3.08 -0.98
CA PHE A 70 5.07 -2.17 -2.10
C PHE A 70 6.29 -1.37 -2.54
N GLY A 71 7.42 -1.49 -1.83
CA GLY A 71 8.59 -0.66 -2.04
C GLY A 71 8.62 0.55 -1.11
N VAL A 72 9.77 1.23 -1.07
CA VAL A 72 9.99 2.41 -0.23
C VAL A 72 9.45 3.64 -0.94
N SER A 73 8.60 4.41 -0.24
CA SER A 73 8.05 5.66 -0.77
C SER A 73 9.09 6.78 -0.74
N GLU A 74 9.02 7.70 -1.69
CA GLU A 74 9.89 8.89 -1.70
C GLU A 74 9.47 9.91 -0.64
N GLU A 75 8.16 10.06 -0.42
CA GLU A 75 7.63 11.03 0.53
C GLU A 75 6.44 10.47 1.31
N ILE A 76 6.38 10.79 2.59
CA ILE A 76 5.20 10.58 3.42
C ILE A 76 4.68 11.90 3.95
N SER A 77 3.37 12.15 3.80
CA SER A 77 2.68 13.27 4.41
C SER A 77 1.90 12.83 5.65
N THR A 78 2.00 13.60 6.73
CA THR A 78 1.26 13.37 7.99
C THR A 78 0.84 14.70 8.59
N ASP A 79 -0.03 14.65 9.59
CA ASP A 79 -0.26 15.80 10.46
C ASP A 79 0.90 16.02 11.44
N GLY A 80 0.72 16.99 12.33
CA GLY A 80 1.72 17.37 13.33
C GLY A 80 1.72 16.54 14.61
N ALA A 81 1.05 15.39 14.68
CA ALA A 81 0.98 14.58 15.89
C ALA A 81 2.36 14.08 16.36
N SER A 82 2.51 13.92 17.68
CA SER A 82 3.78 13.53 18.30
C SER A 82 4.31 12.19 17.81
N VAL A 83 3.44 11.26 17.44
CA VAL A 83 3.79 9.95 16.89
C VAL A 83 4.60 10.06 15.59
N PHE A 84 4.29 11.04 14.76
CA PHE A 84 4.96 11.28 13.50
C PHE A 84 6.24 12.10 13.66
N LYS A 85 6.28 13.01 14.65
CA LYS A 85 7.44 13.85 14.95
C LYS A 85 8.45 13.18 15.87
N GLY A 86 8.09 12.06 16.50
CA GLY A 86 8.95 11.36 17.46
C GLY A 86 10.28 10.94 16.85
N GLY A 87 11.36 10.99 17.65
CA GLY A 87 12.71 10.70 17.17
C GLY A 87 12.85 9.35 16.47
N LEU A 88 12.13 8.31 16.93
CA LEU A 88 12.12 7.00 16.30
C LEU A 88 11.55 7.03 14.86
N THR A 89 10.45 7.75 14.66
CA THR A 89 9.86 7.93 13.33
C THR A 89 10.79 8.71 12.41
N GLN A 90 11.34 9.81 12.91
CA GLN A 90 12.24 10.66 12.13
C GLN A 90 13.54 9.93 11.76
N SER A 91 14.11 9.17 12.69
CA SER A 91 15.30 8.35 12.41
C SER A 91 14.99 7.30 11.33
N PHE A 92 13.89 6.57 11.50
CA PHE A 92 13.45 5.56 10.53
C PHE A 92 13.27 6.14 9.12
N LEU A 93 12.54 7.25 8.99
CA LEU A 93 12.30 7.86 7.67
C LEU A 93 13.59 8.33 7.02
N ARG A 94 14.50 8.94 7.79
CA ARG A 94 15.83 9.35 7.32
C ARG A 94 16.66 8.16 6.86
N ASP A 95 16.71 7.09 7.67
CA ASP A 95 17.51 5.90 7.39
C ASP A 95 17.01 5.15 6.14
N TRP A 96 15.71 5.28 5.83
CA TRP A 96 15.08 4.71 4.64
C TRP A 96 15.01 5.67 3.46
N GLY A 97 15.55 6.89 3.60
CA GLY A 97 15.56 7.89 2.52
C GLY A 97 14.19 8.49 2.20
N VAL A 98 13.24 8.41 3.13
CA VAL A 98 11.86 8.89 2.93
C VAL A 98 11.74 10.34 3.41
N LYS A 99 11.31 11.23 2.53
CA LYS A 99 11.04 12.62 2.89
C LYS A 99 9.75 12.74 3.70
N HIS A 100 9.84 13.37 4.85
CA HIS A 100 8.69 13.64 5.70
C HIS A 100 8.11 15.03 5.45
N ARG A 101 6.88 15.10 4.97
CA ARG A 101 6.12 16.34 4.82
C ARG A 101 5.10 16.45 5.95
N LEU A 102 5.26 17.47 6.79
CA LEU A 102 4.26 17.82 7.78
C LEU A 102 3.22 18.75 7.16
N SER A 103 1.94 18.37 7.21
CA SER A 103 0.85 19.27 6.88
C SER A 103 0.70 20.28 8.01
N SER A 104 0.76 21.57 7.67
CA SER A 104 0.47 22.64 8.63
C SER A 104 -1.04 22.84 8.72
N VAL A 105 -1.51 23.29 9.89
CA VAL A 105 -2.93 23.68 10.12
C VAL A 105 -3.41 24.72 9.09
N ALA A 106 -2.49 25.50 8.53
CA ALA A 106 -2.78 26.49 7.50
C ALA A 106 -2.92 25.90 6.08
N ASN A 107 -2.59 24.61 5.89
CA ASN A 107 -2.63 23.94 4.60
C ASN A 107 -3.39 22.60 4.67
N ALA A 108 -4.70 22.70 4.92
CA ALA A 108 -5.61 21.56 5.06
C ALA A 108 -5.59 20.62 3.84
N HIS A 109 -5.24 21.11 2.65
CA HIS A 109 -5.19 20.29 1.44
C HIS A 109 -4.02 19.27 1.42
N SER A 110 -2.97 19.48 2.22
CA SER A 110 -1.79 18.63 2.15
C SER A 110 -1.99 17.24 2.77
N ASN A 111 -2.99 17.03 3.63
CA ASN A 111 -3.34 15.72 4.20
C ASN A 111 -4.77 15.25 3.86
N CYS A 112 -5.43 15.91 2.94
CA CYS A 112 -6.82 15.61 2.53
C CYS A 112 -7.01 14.13 2.15
N ARG A 113 -6.02 13.50 1.55
CA ARG A 113 -6.08 12.06 1.19
C ARG A 113 -6.11 11.17 2.42
N ALA A 114 -5.30 11.45 3.44
CA ALA A 114 -5.36 10.71 4.70
C ALA A 114 -6.70 10.90 5.41
N GLU A 115 -7.23 12.11 5.44
CA GLU A 115 -8.55 12.40 6.03
C GLU A 115 -9.68 11.64 5.32
N ILE A 116 -9.67 11.59 3.98
CA ILE A 116 -10.63 10.80 3.21
C ILE A 116 -10.47 9.31 3.54
N ALA A 117 -9.24 8.81 3.60
CA ALA A 117 -8.97 7.43 3.95
C ALA A 117 -9.42 7.09 5.38
N VAL A 118 -9.26 8.00 6.35
CA VAL A 118 -9.81 7.86 7.71
C VAL A 118 -11.34 7.75 7.70
N LYS A 119 -12.03 8.62 6.95
CA LYS A 119 -13.49 8.56 6.83
C LYS A 119 -13.95 7.21 6.28
N GLN A 120 -13.26 6.72 5.27
CA GLN A 120 -13.57 5.43 4.65
C GLN A 120 -13.23 4.26 5.57
N ALA A 121 -12.10 4.30 6.25
CA ALA A 121 -11.74 3.31 7.25
C ALA A 121 -12.77 3.23 8.38
N LYS A 122 -13.21 4.37 8.91
CA LYS A 122 -14.28 4.42 9.93
C LYS A 122 -15.60 3.82 9.44
N ARG A 123 -15.98 4.09 8.18
CA ARG A 123 -17.16 3.48 7.57
C ARG A 123 -17.02 1.97 7.48
N LEU A 124 -15.92 1.47 6.90
CA LEU A 124 -15.64 0.04 6.80
C LEU A 124 -15.65 -0.64 8.18
N LEU A 125 -15.07 -0.01 9.20
CA LEU A 125 -15.12 -0.53 10.56
C LEU A 125 -16.55 -0.56 11.12
N THR A 126 -17.32 0.50 10.92
CA THR A 126 -18.71 0.61 11.41
C THR A 126 -19.60 -0.45 10.77
N ASP A 127 -19.49 -0.64 9.45
CA ASP A 127 -20.32 -1.56 8.68
C ASP A 127 -20.02 -3.04 8.98
N ASN A 128 -18.91 -3.33 9.70
CA ASN A 128 -18.46 -4.68 10.04
C ASN A 128 -18.37 -4.90 11.56
N ILE A 129 -19.24 -4.24 12.34
CA ILE A 129 -19.44 -4.53 13.74
C ILE A 129 -20.51 -5.63 13.85
N ASP A 130 -20.21 -6.68 14.61
CA ASP A 130 -21.14 -7.77 14.86
C ASP A 130 -22.24 -7.40 15.90
N ASP A 131 -23.20 -8.29 16.10
CA ASP A 131 -24.32 -8.10 17.03
C ASP A 131 -23.85 -7.93 18.49
N SER A 132 -22.66 -8.39 18.83
CA SER A 132 -22.04 -8.19 20.17
C SER A 132 -21.38 -6.83 20.33
N GLY A 133 -21.34 -6.02 19.26
CA GLY A 133 -20.67 -4.72 19.23
C GLY A 133 -19.16 -4.81 19.01
N GLN A 134 -18.63 -5.98 18.69
CA GLN A 134 -17.22 -6.19 18.36
C GLN A 134 -16.98 -6.14 16.86
N LEU A 135 -15.73 -5.85 16.47
CA LEU A 135 -15.34 -5.87 15.06
C LEU A 135 -15.21 -7.33 14.58
N ASP A 136 -16.04 -7.70 13.62
CA ASP A 136 -15.83 -8.90 12.82
C ASP A 136 -14.64 -8.65 11.88
N ARG A 137 -13.50 -9.23 12.22
CA ARG A 137 -12.26 -9.03 11.49
C ARG A 137 -12.29 -9.64 10.10
N ASP A 138 -12.93 -10.80 9.94
CA ASP A 138 -13.01 -11.46 8.64
C ASP A 138 -13.90 -10.64 7.68
N ALA A 139 -15.08 -10.24 8.14
CA ALA A 139 -15.97 -9.37 7.39
C ALA A 139 -15.28 -8.04 7.02
N PHE A 140 -14.57 -7.42 7.97
CA PHE A 140 -13.81 -6.19 7.71
C PHE A 140 -12.73 -6.38 6.63
N HIS A 141 -11.94 -7.46 6.68
CA HIS A 141 -10.91 -7.71 5.66
C HIS A 141 -11.53 -7.98 4.28
N ARG A 142 -12.66 -8.68 4.21
CA ARG A 142 -13.42 -8.88 2.97
C ARG A 142 -13.95 -7.56 2.42
N ALA A 143 -14.51 -6.71 3.27
CA ALA A 143 -14.99 -5.39 2.89
C ALA A 143 -13.85 -4.47 2.40
N LEU A 144 -12.69 -4.51 3.05
CA LEU A 144 -11.51 -3.78 2.62
C LEU A 144 -11.02 -4.26 1.24
N LEU A 145 -11.02 -5.58 1.02
CA LEU A 145 -10.65 -6.17 -0.27
C LEU A 145 -11.62 -5.75 -1.38
N SER A 146 -12.92 -5.78 -1.10
CA SER A 146 -13.96 -5.31 -2.02
C SER A 146 -13.82 -3.81 -2.32
N TYR A 147 -13.52 -3.00 -1.31
CA TYR A 147 -13.23 -1.57 -1.48
C TYR A 147 -12.05 -1.34 -2.44
N ARG A 148 -10.98 -2.09 -2.29
CA ARG A 148 -9.79 -2.00 -3.16
C ARG A 148 -10.08 -2.37 -4.61
N ASN A 149 -11.09 -3.20 -4.86
CA ASN A 149 -11.57 -3.57 -6.20
C ASN A 149 -12.64 -2.62 -6.75
N THR A 150 -13.22 -1.74 -5.92
CA THR A 150 -14.30 -0.86 -6.35
C THR A 150 -13.74 0.29 -7.18
N PRO A 151 -14.19 0.46 -8.44
CA PRO A 151 -13.77 1.58 -9.26
C PRO A 151 -14.22 2.93 -8.68
N ASP A 152 -13.33 3.91 -8.74
CA ASP A 152 -13.67 5.29 -8.42
C ASP A 152 -14.76 5.82 -9.35
N GLN A 153 -15.66 6.65 -8.84
CA GLN A 153 -16.81 7.15 -9.60
C GLN A 153 -16.42 7.99 -10.83
N PHE A 154 -15.31 8.72 -10.76
CA PHE A 154 -14.86 9.63 -11.81
C PHE A 154 -13.91 8.93 -12.79
N THR A 155 -12.87 8.26 -12.27
CA THR A 155 -11.82 7.64 -13.09
C THR A 155 -12.23 6.28 -13.65
N LYS A 156 -13.26 5.64 -13.07
CA LYS A 156 -13.70 4.27 -13.40
C LYS A 156 -12.61 3.21 -13.24
N VAL A 157 -11.55 3.53 -12.49
CA VAL A 157 -10.43 2.61 -12.22
C VAL A 157 -10.37 2.33 -10.72
N SER A 158 -10.18 1.07 -10.36
CA SER A 158 -10.06 0.66 -8.95
C SER A 158 -8.64 0.83 -8.42
N PRO A 159 -8.46 1.03 -7.09
CA PRO A 159 -7.15 1.02 -6.47
C PRO A 159 -6.33 -0.22 -6.83
N ALA A 160 -6.93 -1.40 -6.81
CA ALA A 160 -6.26 -2.65 -7.15
C ALA A 160 -5.74 -2.66 -8.59
N LYS A 161 -6.51 -2.14 -9.53
CA LYS A 161 -6.10 -2.06 -10.93
C LYS A 161 -4.94 -1.09 -11.14
N LEU A 162 -4.90 0.02 -10.39
CA LEU A 162 -3.78 0.96 -10.43
C LEU A 162 -2.50 0.37 -9.82
N VAL A 163 -2.62 -0.41 -8.74
CA VAL A 163 -1.46 -1.01 -8.05
C VAL A 163 -0.92 -2.24 -8.78
N PHE A 164 -1.81 -3.15 -9.21
CA PHE A 164 -1.41 -4.46 -9.75
C PHE A 164 -1.64 -4.63 -11.25
N GLY A 165 -2.16 -3.62 -11.93
CA GLY A 165 -2.56 -3.72 -13.35
C GLY A 165 -3.81 -4.61 -13.56
N ARG A 166 -4.39 -5.17 -12.50
CA ARG A 166 -5.56 -6.04 -12.52
C ARG A 166 -6.39 -5.89 -11.25
N GLU A 167 -7.61 -6.35 -11.28
CA GLU A 167 -8.37 -6.56 -10.05
C GLU A 167 -7.78 -7.72 -9.24
N VAL A 168 -7.90 -7.67 -7.92
CA VAL A 168 -7.53 -8.78 -7.04
C VAL A 168 -8.75 -9.67 -6.78
N ARG A 169 -8.52 -10.98 -6.61
CA ARG A 169 -9.62 -11.91 -6.33
C ARG A 169 -10.19 -11.59 -4.94
N ASP A 170 -11.49 -11.33 -4.90
CA ASP A 170 -12.26 -11.17 -3.66
C ASP A 170 -13.26 -12.33 -3.50
N GLY A 171 -14.12 -12.25 -2.48
CA GLY A 171 -15.11 -13.30 -2.20
C GLY A 171 -16.34 -13.28 -3.12
N VAL A 172 -16.41 -12.37 -4.09
CA VAL A 172 -17.52 -12.26 -5.02
C VAL A 172 -17.33 -13.26 -6.15
N PRO A 173 -18.35 -14.09 -6.51
CA PRO A 173 -18.28 -14.97 -7.66
C PRO A 173 -17.97 -14.18 -8.93
N MET A 174 -16.97 -14.62 -9.67
CA MET A 174 -16.49 -13.87 -10.82
C MET A 174 -16.81 -14.55 -12.13
N ILE A 175 -17.12 -13.74 -13.13
CA ILE A 175 -17.29 -14.20 -14.52
C ILE A 175 -15.95 -14.74 -15.02
N PRO A 176 -15.90 -15.93 -15.63
CA PRO A 176 -14.68 -16.46 -16.23
C PRO A 176 -14.05 -15.46 -17.20
N GLY A 177 -12.72 -15.30 -17.13
CA GLY A 177 -11.97 -14.37 -17.97
C GLY A 177 -11.73 -12.97 -17.37
N LYS A 178 -12.33 -12.63 -16.23
CA LYS A 178 -12.10 -11.34 -15.58
C LYS A 178 -10.64 -11.14 -15.12
N TYR A 179 -9.90 -12.22 -14.90
CA TYR A 179 -8.47 -12.22 -14.56
C TYR A 179 -7.61 -12.65 -15.74
N SER A 180 -7.92 -12.18 -16.94
CA SER A 180 -7.05 -12.43 -18.10
C SER A 180 -5.64 -11.91 -17.78
N PRO A 181 -4.60 -12.75 -17.89
CA PRO A 181 -3.24 -12.33 -17.62
C PRO A 181 -2.86 -11.18 -18.55
N HIS A 182 -2.17 -10.18 -18.02
CA HIS A 182 -1.57 -9.14 -18.83
C HIS A 182 -0.53 -9.76 -19.78
N GLU A 183 -0.38 -9.21 -20.99
CA GLU A 183 0.51 -9.76 -22.02
C GLU A 183 1.96 -9.87 -21.50
N ALA A 184 2.45 -8.85 -20.80
CA ALA A 184 3.78 -8.88 -20.18
C ALA A 184 3.96 -10.02 -19.14
N TRP A 185 2.89 -10.49 -18.52
CA TRP A 185 2.99 -11.64 -17.61
C TRP A 185 3.09 -12.96 -18.36
N LYS A 186 2.42 -13.08 -19.51
CA LYS A 186 2.56 -14.24 -20.39
C LYS A 186 3.97 -14.33 -20.93
N GLU A 187 4.52 -13.22 -21.43
CA GLU A 187 5.90 -13.15 -21.90
C GLU A 187 6.91 -13.52 -20.81
N ALA A 188 6.72 -13.01 -19.57
CA ALA A 188 7.57 -13.35 -18.44
C ALA A 188 7.46 -14.83 -18.04
N LEU A 189 6.26 -15.41 -18.11
CA LEU A 189 6.03 -16.83 -17.83
C LEU A 189 6.73 -17.70 -18.90
N ASP A 190 6.53 -17.40 -20.17
CA ASP A 190 7.17 -18.10 -21.28
C ASP A 190 8.71 -18.03 -21.20
N ALA A 191 9.25 -16.86 -20.86
CA ALA A 191 10.69 -16.69 -20.66
C ALA A 191 11.20 -17.54 -19.50
N ARG A 192 10.44 -17.62 -18.40
CA ARG A 192 10.76 -18.45 -17.24
C ARG A 192 10.74 -19.94 -17.59
N GLU A 193 9.72 -20.40 -18.30
CA GLU A 193 9.58 -21.79 -18.74
C GLU A 193 10.74 -22.20 -19.65
N LYS A 194 11.10 -21.36 -20.63
CA LYS A 194 12.28 -21.58 -21.49
C LYS A 194 13.58 -21.66 -20.68
N ALA A 195 13.74 -20.79 -19.67
CA ALA A 195 14.92 -20.81 -18.82
C ALA A 195 15.00 -22.08 -17.95
N VAL A 196 13.87 -22.58 -17.46
CA VAL A 196 13.79 -23.83 -16.70
C VAL A 196 14.13 -25.02 -17.60
N ALA A 197 13.54 -25.11 -18.80
CA ALA A 197 13.82 -26.16 -19.76
C ALA A 197 15.32 -26.22 -20.13
N LYS A 198 15.92 -25.05 -20.41
CA LYS A 198 17.36 -24.97 -20.69
C LYS A 198 18.22 -25.47 -19.53
N ARG A 199 17.88 -25.17 -18.28
CA ARG A 199 18.60 -25.66 -17.09
C ARG A 199 18.49 -27.17 -16.94
N GLN A 200 17.32 -27.74 -17.23
CA GLN A 200 17.10 -29.18 -17.17
C GLN A 200 17.96 -29.93 -18.21
N VAL A 201 18.02 -29.44 -19.44
CA VAL A 201 18.88 -30.00 -20.50
C VAL A 201 20.36 -29.96 -20.09
N LEU A 202 20.86 -28.80 -19.66
CA LEU A 202 22.24 -28.64 -19.21
C LEU A 202 22.58 -29.49 -17.98
N GLY A 203 21.62 -29.70 -17.08
CA GLY A 203 21.79 -30.58 -15.93
C GLY A 203 21.91 -32.04 -16.34
N HIS A 204 21.10 -32.46 -17.31
CA HIS A 204 21.13 -33.82 -17.85
C HIS A 204 22.44 -34.11 -18.60
N GLU A 205 22.91 -33.18 -19.44
CA GLU A 205 24.20 -33.31 -20.16
C GLU A 205 25.38 -33.46 -19.20
N LYS A 206 25.48 -32.60 -18.18
CA LYS A 206 26.51 -32.69 -17.15
C LYS A 206 26.45 -34.00 -16.36
N TRP A 207 25.26 -34.51 -16.07
CA TRP A 207 25.09 -35.78 -15.37
C TRP A 207 25.53 -36.96 -16.26
N THR A 208 25.19 -36.91 -17.55
CA THR A 208 25.61 -37.92 -18.53
C THR A 208 27.13 -37.96 -18.70
N GLU A 209 27.77 -36.78 -18.87
CA GLU A 209 29.24 -36.66 -18.93
C GLU A 209 29.90 -37.21 -17.66
N HIS A 210 29.37 -36.92 -16.48
CA HIS A 210 29.88 -37.41 -15.21
C HIS A 210 29.78 -38.93 -15.11
N ILE A 211 28.69 -39.53 -15.56
CA ILE A 211 28.50 -40.98 -15.62
C ILE A 211 29.51 -41.61 -16.60
N TYR A 212 29.69 -41.04 -17.78
CA TYR A 212 30.70 -41.53 -18.75
C TYR A 212 32.12 -41.53 -18.16
N GLN A 213 32.50 -40.52 -17.42
CA GLN A 213 33.79 -40.43 -16.74
C GLN A 213 33.98 -41.48 -15.67
N ILE A 214 32.92 -41.86 -14.95
CA ILE A 214 32.99 -42.89 -13.91
C ILE A 214 33.13 -44.33 -14.50
N TYR A 215 32.54 -44.57 -15.65
CA TYR A 215 32.53 -45.90 -16.28
C TYR A 215 33.62 -46.10 -17.30
N GLN A 216 34.49 -45.11 -17.56
CA GLN A 216 35.72 -45.28 -18.36
C GLN A 216 36.97 -45.61 -17.51
N LEU A 217 36.82 -45.82 -16.21
CA LEU A 217 37.81 -46.35 -15.30
C LEU A 217 37.57 -47.86 -15.09
#